data_df7d3aaa3eea4684eed1b800f2390b99
#
_entry.id   df7d3aaa3eea4684eed1b800f2390b99
#
_cell.length_a   1.000
_cell.length_b   1.000
_cell.length_c   1.000
_cell.angle_alpha   90.00
_cell.angle_beta   90.00
_cell.angle_gamma   90.00
#
_symmetry.space_group_name_H-M   'P 1'
#
loop_
_entity.id
_entity.type
_entity.pdbx_description
1 polymer ?
#
loop_
_entity_poly.entity_id
_entity_poly.type
_entity_poly.pdbx_seq_one_letter_code
_entity_poly.pdbx_strand_id
1 'polypeptide(L)'
;MRKHVLQMEKQLKATKKMLLKDCVLKNDIDFNYDFILPFSNAERIKDVKLIFIGQDPTVRNRKSREKIKTTLNLDKENSLKKYLKTVYDIMQVDIEKEIYATNLYKCFFNKPPADDQTILTRQFKIWMDLLINELSVLKNTFVVTLGEPLINQLIHTNSKKVKDYWDYTGKTKSGKNFKCNEPYENYLQRRIYPIAHQPTWNRNKFYKTYLNDYLEYIKQNERKSSKA
;
A
#
# COMPACT_ATOMS: atom_id res chain seq x y z
N MET A 1 5.07 -17.97 -5.26
CA MET A 1 5.36 -16.51 -5.21
C MET A 1 6.41 -16.08 -6.23
N ARG A 2 7.58 -16.68 -6.33
CA ARG A 2 8.66 -16.28 -7.28
C ARG A 2 8.18 -16.08 -8.74
N LYS A 3 7.36 -17.00 -9.26
CA LYS A 3 6.79 -16.87 -10.63
C LYS A 3 5.91 -15.61 -10.77
N HIS A 4 5.15 -15.26 -9.75
CA HIS A 4 4.30 -14.07 -9.74
C HIS A 4 5.15 -12.79 -9.76
N VAL A 5 6.20 -12.70 -8.93
CA VAL A 5 7.12 -11.54 -8.92
C VAL A 5 7.83 -11.39 -10.27
N LEU A 6 8.28 -12.49 -10.89
CA LEU A 6 8.86 -12.46 -12.23
C LEU A 6 7.86 -12.01 -13.32
N GLN A 7 6.59 -12.39 -13.19
CA GLN A 7 5.53 -11.90 -14.08
C GLN A 7 5.34 -10.39 -13.90
N MET A 8 5.30 -9.90 -12.66
CA MET A 8 5.24 -8.47 -12.37
C MET A 8 6.43 -7.71 -12.95
N GLU A 9 7.65 -8.23 -12.85
CA GLU A 9 8.83 -7.63 -13.46
C GLU A 9 8.67 -7.46 -14.98
N LYS A 10 8.17 -8.48 -15.67
CA LYS A 10 7.89 -8.41 -17.13
C LYS A 10 6.83 -7.34 -17.44
N GLN A 11 5.75 -7.30 -16.67
CA GLN A 11 4.68 -6.30 -16.84
C GLN A 11 5.22 -4.88 -16.59
N LEU A 12 6.03 -4.67 -15.55
CA LEU A 12 6.63 -3.36 -15.27
C LEU A 12 7.59 -2.91 -16.38
N LYS A 13 8.38 -3.82 -16.95
CA LYS A 13 9.22 -3.51 -18.13
C LYS A 13 8.38 -3.10 -19.34
N ALA A 14 7.26 -3.78 -19.57
CA ALA A 14 6.33 -3.43 -20.66
C ALA A 14 5.67 -2.06 -20.40
N THR A 15 5.19 -1.82 -19.18
CA THR A 15 4.59 -0.55 -18.75
C THR A 15 5.60 0.60 -18.88
N LYS A 16 6.86 0.39 -18.48
CA LYS A 16 7.94 1.39 -18.64
C LYS A 16 8.13 1.77 -20.11
N LYS A 17 8.17 0.78 -21.01
CA LYS A 17 8.30 1.01 -22.45
C LYS A 17 7.10 1.77 -23.05
N MET A 18 5.89 1.48 -22.58
CA MET A 18 4.67 2.16 -23.00
C MET A 18 4.68 3.62 -22.55
N LEU A 19 4.97 3.88 -21.26
CA LEU A 19 5.00 5.22 -20.70
C LEU A 19 6.09 6.11 -21.29
N LEU A 20 7.23 5.54 -21.68
CA LEU A 20 8.29 6.26 -22.40
C LEU A 20 7.85 6.81 -23.75
N LYS A 21 6.89 6.16 -24.40
CA LYS A 21 6.36 6.58 -25.72
C LYS A 21 5.25 7.62 -25.59
N ASP A 22 4.64 7.75 -24.41
CA ASP A 22 3.60 8.74 -24.18
C ASP A 22 4.21 10.13 -24.02
N CYS A 23 3.81 11.07 -24.86
CA CYS A 23 4.39 12.42 -24.92
C CYS A 23 4.10 13.27 -23.67
N VAL A 24 3.04 12.95 -22.93
CA VAL A 24 2.66 13.64 -21.70
C VAL A 24 3.23 12.96 -20.49
N LEU A 25 2.95 11.66 -20.31
CA LEU A 25 3.28 10.89 -19.12
C LEU A 25 4.78 10.70 -18.92
N LYS A 26 5.55 10.66 -20.00
CA LYS A 26 7.03 10.55 -19.92
C LYS A 26 7.68 11.69 -19.12
N ASN A 27 7.06 12.86 -19.06
CA ASN A 27 7.61 14.01 -18.35
C ASN A 27 7.37 13.95 -16.84
N ASP A 28 6.44 13.10 -16.39
CA ASP A 28 6.09 12.94 -14.98
C ASP A 28 7.05 11.97 -14.26
N ILE A 29 7.65 11.03 -14.99
CA ILE A 29 8.37 9.87 -14.43
C ILE A 29 9.88 10.04 -14.60
N ASP A 30 10.63 9.68 -13.57
CA ASP A 30 12.08 9.58 -13.61
C ASP A 30 12.50 8.22 -14.15
N PHE A 31 12.66 8.13 -15.48
CA PHE A 31 13.03 6.90 -16.16
C PHE A 31 14.49 6.49 -16.01
N ASN A 32 15.32 7.29 -15.33
CA ASN A 32 16.69 6.91 -14.98
C ASN A 32 16.74 5.74 -13.99
N TYR A 33 15.62 5.45 -13.34
CA TYR A 33 15.50 4.35 -12.39
C TYR A 33 14.56 3.27 -12.91
N ASP A 34 14.77 2.05 -12.44
CA ASP A 34 13.82 0.97 -12.68
C ASP A 34 12.56 1.15 -11.84
N PHE A 35 11.45 0.61 -12.33
CA PHE A 35 10.22 0.55 -11.56
C PHE A 35 10.38 -0.42 -10.39
N ILE A 36 9.78 -0.07 -9.28
CA ILE A 36 9.96 -0.77 -8.01
C ILE A 36 9.13 -2.05 -8.00
N LEU A 37 9.80 -3.16 -7.73
CA LEU A 37 9.17 -4.46 -7.61
C LEU A 37 8.39 -4.60 -6.30
N PRO A 38 7.33 -5.40 -6.28
CA PRO A 38 6.71 -5.79 -5.02
C PRO A 38 7.70 -6.59 -4.15
N PHE A 39 7.53 -6.50 -2.85
CA PHE A 39 8.26 -7.29 -1.88
C PHE A 39 7.43 -8.49 -1.44
N SER A 40 8.00 -9.67 -1.46
CA SER A 40 7.47 -10.85 -0.78
C SER A 40 8.52 -11.95 -0.71
N ASN A 41 8.68 -12.53 0.46
CA ASN A 41 9.51 -13.71 0.70
C ASN A 41 8.66 -15.00 0.80
N ALA A 42 7.34 -14.92 0.62
CA ALA A 42 6.47 -16.08 0.64
C ALA A 42 6.89 -17.10 -0.44
N GLU A 43 6.85 -18.38 -0.12
CA GLU A 43 7.15 -19.42 -1.09
C GLU A 43 6.00 -19.58 -2.10
N ARG A 44 4.77 -19.57 -1.62
CA ARG A 44 3.56 -19.78 -2.43
C ARG A 44 2.60 -18.59 -2.27
N ILE A 45 1.79 -18.34 -3.27
CA ILE A 45 0.76 -17.30 -3.26
C ILE A 45 -0.21 -17.50 -2.09
N LYS A 46 -0.62 -18.72 -1.82
CA LYS A 46 -1.55 -19.06 -0.74
C LYS A 46 -1.01 -18.87 0.68
N ASP A 47 0.31 -18.72 0.82
CA ASP A 47 0.93 -18.47 2.11
C ASP A 47 0.85 -16.99 2.52
N VAL A 48 0.54 -16.12 1.56
CA VAL A 48 0.38 -14.67 1.84
C VAL A 48 -0.91 -14.42 2.62
N LYS A 49 -0.78 -13.86 3.81
CA LYS A 49 -1.90 -13.50 4.70
C LYS A 49 -2.16 -12.00 4.75
N LEU A 50 -1.16 -11.18 4.45
CA LEU A 50 -1.24 -9.75 4.60
C LEU A 50 -0.63 -9.02 3.40
N ILE A 51 -1.39 -8.09 2.82
CA ILE A 51 -0.93 -7.19 1.78
C ILE A 51 -0.79 -5.80 2.36
N PHE A 52 0.39 -5.19 2.21
CA PHE A 52 0.57 -3.74 2.41
C PHE A 52 0.58 -3.03 1.07
N ILE A 53 -0.19 -1.95 0.97
CA ILE A 53 -0.18 -1.07 -0.21
C ILE A 53 0.29 0.31 0.21
N GLY A 54 1.39 0.79 -0.40
CA GLY A 54 1.84 2.18 -0.35
C GLY A 54 1.36 2.96 -1.58
N GLN A 55 1.49 4.29 -1.54
CA GLN A 55 1.13 5.13 -2.68
C GLN A 55 2.19 5.03 -3.78
N ASP A 56 3.40 5.46 -3.48
CA ASP A 56 4.54 5.55 -4.37
C ASP A 56 5.85 5.40 -3.59
N PRO A 57 6.98 5.12 -4.24
CA PRO A 57 8.27 5.07 -3.56
C PRO A 57 8.79 6.48 -3.25
N THR A 58 8.18 7.15 -2.25
CA THR A 58 8.43 8.55 -1.88
C THR A 58 9.88 8.81 -1.46
N VAL A 59 10.81 8.91 -2.40
CA VAL A 59 12.21 9.25 -2.15
C VAL A 59 12.63 10.44 -2.99
N ARG A 60 12.85 11.58 -2.31
CA ARG A 60 13.24 12.83 -2.95
C ARG A 60 14.71 12.82 -3.38
N ASN A 61 15.58 12.21 -2.58
CA ASN A 61 17.02 12.19 -2.86
C ASN A 61 17.36 11.16 -3.95
N ARG A 62 17.90 11.61 -5.07
CA ARG A 62 18.28 10.77 -6.22
C ARG A 62 19.25 9.64 -5.83
N LYS A 63 20.29 9.91 -5.06
CA LYS A 63 21.24 8.88 -4.58
C LYS A 63 20.58 7.78 -3.75
N SER A 64 19.48 8.11 -3.08
CA SER A 64 18.71 7.14 -2.30
C SER A 64 17.80 6.28 -3.18
N ARG A 65 17.36 6.78 -4.35
CA ARG A 65 16.55 6.02 -5.32
C ARG A 65 17.27 4.79 -5.85
N GLU A 66 18.58 4.90 -6.11
CA GLU A 66 19.42 3.78 -6.60
C GLU A 66 19.43 2.59 -5.65
N LYS A 67 19.24 2.83 -4.37
CA LYS A 67 19.30 1.82 -3.31
C LYS A 67 17.97 1.11 -3.08
N ILE A 68 16.86 1.60 -3.66
CA ILE A 68 15.53 1.02 -3.47
C ILE A 68 15.24 0.06 -4.62
N LYS A 69 15.07 -1.20 -4.29
CA LYS A 69 14.78 -2.28 -5.25
C LYS A 69 13.36 -2.80 -5.11
N THR A 70 12.84 -2.79 -3.89
CA THR A 70 11.54 -3.36 -3.55
C THR A 70 10.65 -2.35 -2.85
N THR A 71 9.35 -2.58 -2.93
CA THR A 71 8.34 -1.74 -2.28
C THR A 71 8.58 -1.62 -0.78
N LEU A 72 8.39 -0.41 -0.26
CA LEU A 72 8.58 -0.04 1.13
C LEU A 72 10.00 -0.32 1.66
N ASN A 73 10.95 -0.71 0.79
CA ASN A 73 12.34 -1.03 1.12
C ASN A 73 12.46 -2.05 2.26
N LEU A 74 11.56 -3.07 2.26
CA LEU A 74 11.45 -4.06 3.33
C LEU A 74 12.57 -5.11 3.32
N ASP A 75 13.34 -5.15 2.23
CA ASP A 75 14.58 -5.94 2.14
C ASP A 75 15.72 -5.40 3.00
N LYS A 76 15.53 -4.21 3.61
CA LYS A 76 16.53 -3.55 4.47
C LYS A 76 15.89 -3.06 5.76
N GLU A 77 16.72 -2.98 6.82
CA GLU A 77 16.29 -2.37 8.07
C GLU A 77 16.12 -0.85 7.92
N ASN A 78 14.93 -0.37 8.26
CA ASN A 78 14.56 1.04 8.21
C ASN A 78 13.40 1.36 9.18
N SER A 79 13.11 2.64 9.38
CA SER A 79 12.06 3.09 10.31
C SER A 79 10.66 2.64 9.92
N LEU A 80 10.37 2.50 8.62
CA LEU A 80 9.09 2.01 8.13
C LEU A 80 8.96 0.50 8.41
N LYS A 81 10.01 -0.29 8.18
CA LYS A 81 10.03 -1.73 8.51
C LYS A 81 9.80 -1.94 9.99
N LYS A 82 10.43 -1.13 10.86
CA LYS A 82 10.20 -1.18 12.31
C LYS A 82 8.75 -0.86 12.69
N TYR A 83 8.13 0.13 12.05
CA TYR A 83 6.71 0.42 12.24
C TYR A 83 5.83 -0.75 11.79
N LEU A 84 6.05 -1.25 10.59
CA LEU A 84 5.30 -2.38 10.07
C LEU A 84 5.55 -3.65 10.89
N LYS A 85 6.73 -3.79 11.52
CA LYS A 85 6.97 -4.87 12.47
C LYS A 85 5.94 -4.89 13.60
N THR A 86 5.61 -3.74 14.15
CA THR A 86 4.53 -3.66 15.15
C THR A 86 3.18 -4.15 14.59
N VAL A 87 2.91 -3.85 13.32
CA VAL A 87 1.65 -4.28 12.68
C VAL A 87 1.61 -5.79 12.52
N TYR A 88 2.62 -6.40 11.91
CA TYR A 88 2.58 -7.86 11.65
C TYR A 88 2.83 -8.69 12.90
N ASP A 89 3.55 -8.21 13.92
CA ASP A 89 3.66 -8.89 15.23
C ASP A 89 2.28 -9.00 15.90
N ILE A 90 1.49 -7.90 15.93
CA ILE A 90 0.12 -7.91 16.45
C ILE A 90 -0.79 -8.78 15.59
N MET A 91 -0.68 -8.71 14.28
CA MET A 91 -1.45 -9.53 13.35
C MET A 91 -1.04 -11.01 13.39
N GLN A 92 0.06 -11.35 14.05
CA GLN A 92 0.66 -12.70 14.09
C GLN A 92 0.99 -13.23 12.68
N VAL A 93 1.60 -12.37 11.87
CA VAL A 93 1.98 -12.66 10.49
C VAL A 93 3.50 -12.63 10.37
N ASP A 94 4.09 -13.64 9.74
CA ASP A 94 5.53 -13.73 9.51
C ASP A 94 5.93 -12.92 8.27
N ILE A 95 6.75 -11.88 8.45
CA ILE A 95 7.23 -11.03 7.35
C ILE A 95 8.03 -11.84 6.31
N GLU A 96 8.74 -12.88 6.75
CA GLU A 96 9.59 -13.67 5.88
C GLU A 96 8.80 -14.71 5.05
N LYS A 97 7.51 -14.93 5.36
CA LYS A 97 6.73 -15.99 4.70
C LYS A 97 5.32 -15.60 4.28
N GLU A 98 4.73 -14.57 4.88
CA GLU A 98 3.28 -14.37 4.82
C GLU A 98 2.88 -12.97 4.37
N ILE A 99 3.85 -12.13 3.96
CA ILE A 99 3.60 -10.75 3.54
C ILE A 99 3.81 -10.56 2.04
N TYR A 100 2.95 -9.72 1.48
CA TYR A 100 3.13 -9.10 0.18
C TYR A 100 3.03 -7.58 0.32
N ALA A 101 4.01 -6.84 -0.19
CA ALA A 101 3.97 -5.39 -0.17
C ALA A 101 4.12 -4.81 -1.58
N THR A 102 3.27 -3.86 -1.92
CA THR A 102 3.27 -3.20 -3.21
C THR A 102 2.92 -1.72 -3.10
N ASN A 103 3.16 -0.95 -4.15
CA ASN A 103 2.69 0.42 -4.28
C ASN A 103 1.63 0.53 -5.38
N LEU A 104 0.73 1.50 -5.28
CA LEU A 104 -0.14 1.85 -6.40
C LEU A 104 0.73 2.33 -7.58
N TYR A 105 1.56 3.34 -7.38
CA TYR A 105 2.52 3.81 -8.37
C TYR A 105 3.88 3.17 -8.12
N LYS A 106 4.44 2.51 -9.13
CA LYS A 106 5.70 1.74 -8.98
C LYS A 106 6.91 2.46 -9.54
N CYS A 107 6.78 3.73 -9.85
CA CYS A 107 7.83 4.57 -10.42
C CYS A 107 8.23 5.71 -9.46
N PHE A 108 9.40 6.28 -9.68
CA PHE A 108 9.76 7.55 -9.10
C PHE A 108 9.23 8.68 -9.99
N PHE A 109 8.60 9.66 -9.40
CA PHE A 109 8.18 10.87 -10.09
C PHE A 109 9.29 11.90 -10.16
N ASN A 110 9.31 12.70 -11.22
CA ASN A 110 10.25 13.82 -11.40
C ASN A 110 9.98 14.93 -10.38
N LYS A 111 8.68 15.17 -10.09
CA LYS A 111 8.23 16.07 -9.03
C LYS A 111 7.47 15.26 -7.97
N PRO A 112 7.60 15.59 -6.70
CA PRO A 112 6.78 14.96 -5.66
C PRO A 112 5.29 15.13 -5.96
N PRO A 113 4.46 14.10 -5.85
CA PRO A 113 3.00 14.21 -6.04
C PRO A 113 2.33 15.22 -5.10
N ALA A 114 2.94 15.54 -3.95
CA ALA A 114 2.48 16.59 -3.05
C ALA A 114 2.57 17.98 -3.67
N ASP A 115 3.48 18.19 -4.62
CA ASP A 115 3.70 19.48 -5.29
C ASP A 115 2.84 19.61 -6.57
N ASP A 116 2.42 18.48 -7.16
CA ASP A 116 1.54 18.44 -8.34
C ASP A 116 0.70 17.16 -8.35
N GLN A 117 -0.49 17.22 -7.79
CA GLN A 117 -1.40 16.07 -7.71
C GLN A 117 -1.96 15.62 -9.08
N THR A 118 -1.89 16.48 -10.10
CA THR A 118 -2.37 16.11 -11.45
C THR A 118 -1.54 14.98 -12.07
N ILE A 119 -0.28 14.84 -11.66
CA ILE A 119 0.59 13.72 -12.04
C ILE A 119 -0.08 12.37 -11.71
N LEU A 120 -0.60 12.26 -10.50
CA LEU A 120 -1.25 11.01 -10.05
C LEU A 120 -2.53 10.73 -10.87
N THR A 121 -3.34 11.77 -11.08
CA THR A 121 -4.61 11.64 -11.82
C THR A 121 -4.37 11.17 -13.26
N ARG A 122 -3.38 11.75 -13.96
CA ARG A 122 -3.08 11.38 -15.35
C ARG A 122 -2.66 9.91 -15.50
N GLN A 123 -1.99 9.36 -14.51
CA GLN A 123 -1.46 8.01 -14.55
C GLN A 123 -2.32 6.97 -13.84
N PHE A 124 -3.36 7.43 -13.11
CA PHE A 124 -4.14 6.59 -12.20
C PHE A 124 -4.62 5.30 -12.85
N LYS A 125 -5.28 5.41 -14.02
CA LYS A 125 -5.88 4.25 -14.68
C LYS A 125 -4.84 3.17 -14.98
N ILE A 126 -3.68 3.54 -15.51
CA ILE A 126 -2.62 2.59 -15.89
C ILE A 126 -2.13 1.81 -14.66
N TRP A 127 -1.87 2.54 -13.58
CA TRP A 127 -1.34 1.93 -12.36
C TRP A 127 -2.40 1.16 -11.58
N MET A 128 -3.65 1.61 -11.62
CA MET A 128 -4.77 0.89 -11.00
C MET A 128 -5.06 -0.42 -11.71
N ASP A 129 -5.14 -0.42 -13.03
CA ASP A 129 -5.34 -1.65 -13.82
C ASP A 129 -4.21 -2.67 -13.54
N LEU A 130 -2.97 -2.19 -13.45
CA LEU A 130 -1.82 -3.02 -13.09
C LEU A 130 -1.94 -3.58 -11.66
N LEU A 131 -2.33 -2.76 -10.69
CA LEU A 131 -2.51 -3.17 -9.29
C LEU A 131 -3.64 -4.20 -9.15
N ILE A 132 -4.77 -4.00 -9.81
CA ILE A 132 -5.89 -4.95 -9.81
C ILE A 132 -5.43 -6.31 -10.35
N ASN A 133 -4.74 -6.30 -11.50
CA ASN A 133 -4.20 -7.52 -12.09
C ASN A 133 -3.17 -8.21 -11.18
N GLU A 134 -2.26 -7.45 -10.59
CA GLU A 134 -1.28 -7.93 -9.62
C GLU A 134 -1.91 -8.63 -8.42
N LEU A 135 -2.95 -8.02 -7.85
CA LEU A 135 -3.62 -8.55 -6.66
C LEU A 135 -4.64 -9.65 -6.94
N SER A 136 -5.00 -9.88 -8.19
CA SER A 136 -6.04 -10.86 -8.59
C SER A 136 -5.75 -12.28 -8.14
N VAL A 137 -4.47 -12.64 -7.99
CA VAL A 137 -4.03 -13.96 -7.53
C VAL A 137 -3.98 -14.10 -6.00
N LEU A 138 -4.07 -12.98 -5.25
CA LEU A 138 -3.97 -12.92 -3.79
C LEU A 138 -5.37 -12.76 -3.17
N LYS A 139 -6.30 -13.69 -3.47
CA LYS A 139 -7.74 -13.49 -3.21
C LYS A 139 -8.13 -13.37 -1.74
N ASN A 140 -7.65 -14.24 -0.89
CA ASN A 140 -8.09 -14.33 0.52
C ASN A 140 -7.07 -13.73 1.48
N THR A 141 -6.69 -12.48 1.26
CA THR A 141 -5.60 -11.84 1.98
C THR A 141 -6.04 -10.47 2.49
N PHE A 142 -5.70 -10.12 3.72
CA PHE A 142 -5.99 -8.80 4.30
C PHE A 142 -5.28 -7.71 3.50
N VAL A 143 -5.98 -6.62 3.23
CA VAL A 143 -5.40 -5.46 2.54
C VAL A 143 -5.32 -4.29 3.50
N VAL A 144 -4.10 -3.91 3.84
CA VAL A 144 -3.79 -2.75 4.67
C VAL A 144 -3.17 -1.67 3.80
N THR A 145 -3.71 -0.45 3.84
CA THR A 145 -3.20 0.70 3.11
C THR A 145 -2.50 1.70 4.01
N LEU A 146 -1.43 2.32 3.50
CA LEU A 146 -0.58 3.23 4.25
C LEU A 146 -0.90 4.69 3.93
N GLY A 147 -1.67 5.34 4.81
CA GLY A 147 -1.92 6.78 4.79
C GLY A 147 -3.12 7.23 3.95
N GLU A 148 -3.50 8.49 4.17
CA GLU A 148 -4.65 9.15 3.55
C GLU A 148 -4.56 9.31 2.04
N PRO A 149 -3.41 9.73 1.47
CA PRO A 149 -3.33 9.98 0.04
C PRO A 149 -3.64 8.73 -0.79
N LEU A 150 -3.22 7.55 -0.31
CA LEU A 150 -3.49 6.30 -1.00
C LEU A 150 -4.97 5.91 -0.91
N ILE A 151 -5.55 5.91 0.31
CA ILE A 151 -6.95 5.47 0.46
C ILE A 151 -7.89 6.33 -0.39
N ASN A 152 -7.64 7.64 -0.48
CA ASN A 152 -8.44 8.56 -1.29
C ASN A 152 -8.33 8.32 -2.80
N GLN A 153 -7.29 7.64 -3.25
CA GLN A 153 -7.19 7.21 -4.65
C GLN A 153 -7.86 5.87 -4.91
N LEU A 154 -7.93 5.01 -3.90
CA LEU A 154 -8.54 3.69 -4.04
C LEU A 154 -10.07 3.69 -3.92
N ILE A 155 -10.68 4.70 -3.31
CA ILE A 155 -12.13 4.77 -3.08
C ILE A 155 -12.88 5.51 -4.19
N HIS A 156 -14.13 5.10 -4.45
CA HIS A 156 -15.04 5.78 -5.37
C HIS A 156 -15.85 6.90 -4.70
N THR A 157 -15.87 6.89 -3.38
CA THR A 157 -16.69 7.79 -2.57
C THR A 157 -15.95 9.06 -2.23
N ASN A 158 -16.61 9.95 -1.50
CA ASN A 158 -15.98 11.18 -1.00
C ASN A 158 -14.72 10.88 -0.20
N SER A 159 -13.74 11.80 -0.29
CA SER A 159 -12.47 11.72 0.45
C SER A 159 -12.69 11.41 1.94
N LYS A 160 -12.00 10.39 2.43
CA LYS A 160 -12.02 9.98 3.83
C LYS A 160 -10.61 10.08 4.41
N LYS A 161 -10.53 10.39 5.69
CA LYS A 161 -9.27 10.37 6.43
C LYS A 161 -9.07 9.04 7.13
N VAL A 162 -7.83 8.64 7.37
CA VAL A 162 -7.54 7.42 8.16
C VAL A 162 -8.25 7.46 9.52
N LYS A 163 -8.31 8.64 10.14
CA LYS A 163 -9.01 8.83 11.41
C LYS A 163 -10.50 8.48 11.39
N ASP A 164 -11.17 8.57 10.25
CA ASP A 164 -12.61 8.28 10.11
C ASP A 164 -12.86 6.77 10.20
N TYR A 165 -11.89 5.95 9.80
CA TYR A 165 -11.92 4.50 9.95
C TYR A 165 -11.59 4.05 11.38
N TRP A 166 -10.89 4.90 12.12
CA TRP A 166 -10.47 4.63 13.51
C TRP A 166 -11.40 5.26 14.57
N ASP A 167 -12.51 5.86 14.14
CA ASP A 167 -13.46 6.57 15.00
C ASP A 167 -12.80 7.67 15.84
N TYR A 168 -11.88 8.42 15.20
CA TYR A 168 -11.15 9.49 15.85
C TYR A 168 -11.85 10.85 15.68
N THR A 169 -12.49 11.33 16.73
CA THR A 169 -13.20 12.62 16.71
C THR A 169 -12.33 13.83 17.06
N GLY A 170 -11.02 13.63 17.32
CA GLY A 170 -10.09 14.70 17.73
C GLY A 170 -10.10 14.99 19.24
N LYS A 171 -11.04 14.44 19.99
CA LYS A 171 -11.15 14.57 21.45
C LYS A 171 -10.99 13.21 22.12
N THR A 172 -9.81 12.65 22.10
CA THR A 172 -9.29 11.56 22.97
C THR A 172 -10.22 10.40 23.36
N LYS A 173 -11.35 10.21 22.71
CA LYS A 173 -12.28 9.15 23.03
C LYS A 173 -12.67 8.41 21.78
N SER A 174 -12.45 7.22 21.78
CA SER A 174 -12.98 5.98 21.28
C SER A 174 -12.07 5.24 20.38
N GLY A 175 -11.92 4.56 19.62
CA GLY A 175 -11.44 3.36 19.01
C GLY A 175 -12.45 2.25 19.27
N LYS A 176 -13.74 2.58 19.42
CA LYS A 176 -14.77 1.58 19.68
C LYS A 176 -15.55 1.19 18.42
N ASN A 177 -15.65 2.11 17.44
CA ASN A 177 -16.40 1.89 16.20
C ASN A 177 -15.44 1.89 15.00
N PHE A 178 -14.47 1.00 15.02
CA PHE A 178 -13.56 0.80 13.91
C PHE A 178 -14.32 0.37 12.65
N LYS A 179 -13.84 0.83 11.50
CA LYS A 179 -14.43 0.56 10.20
C LYS A 179 -13.36 0.08 9.21
N CYS A 180 -13.78 -0.61 8.18
CA CYS A 180 -13.02 -0.83 6.97
C CYS A 180 -13.65 -0.04 5.81
N ASN A 181 -12.97 0.02 4.69
CA ASN A 181 -13.57 0.39 3.43
C ASN A 181 -14.10 -0.88 2.76
N GLU A 182 -15.39 -0.92 2.49
CA GLU A 182 -16.05 -2.10 1.97
C GLU A 182 -15.77 -2.31 0.46
N PRO A 183 -15.88 -3.53 -0.07
CA PRO A 183 -15.53 -3.84 -1.46
C PRO A 183 -16.25 -2.97 -2.50
N TYR A 184 -17.50 -2.63 -2.27
CA TYR A 184 -18.30 -1.79 -3.19
C TYR A 184 -17.95 -0.30 -3.13
N GLU A 185 -17.10 0.11 -2.18
CA GLU A 185 -16.65 1.50 -2.02
C GLU A 185 -15.33 1.78 -2.74
N ASN A 186 -14.63 0.75 -3.28
CA ASN A 186 -13.27 0.93 -3.82
C ASN A 186 -13.00 0.15 -5.10
N TYR A 187 -11.99 0.61 -5.86
CA TYR A 187 -11.58 0.01 -7.13
C TYR A 187 -11.02 -1.42 -7.02
N LEU A 188 -10.49 -1.81 -5.85
CA LEU A 188 -9.96 -3.16 -5.65
C LEU A 188 -11.05 -4.21 -5.42
N GLN A 189 -12.29 -3.78 -5.16
CA GLN A 189 -13.43 -4.64 -4.82
C GLN A 189 -13.11 -5.59 -3.65
N ARG A 190 -12.36 -5.08 -2.65
CA ARG A 190 -11.90 -5.82 -1.47
C ARG A 190 -12.07 -4.98 -0.23
N ARG A 191 -12.14 -5.61 0.93
CA ARG A 191 -12.02 -4.86 2.18
C ARG A 191 -10.64 -4.27 2.31
N ILE A 192 -10.59 -2.98 2.61
CA ILE A 192 -9.36 -2.23 2.80
C ILE A 192 -9.34 -1.68 4.22
N TYR A 193 -8.22 -1.86 4.90
CA TYR A 193 -8.00 -1.40 6.27
C TYR A 193 -6.93 -0.30 6.28
N PRO A 194 -7.34 0.98 6.31
CA PRO A 194 -6.38 2.09 6.32
C PRO A 194 -5.69 2.23 7.66
N ILE A 195 -4.35 2.30 7.64
CA ILE A 195 -3.55 2.65 8.80
C ILE A 195 -2.79 3.96 8.57
N ALA A 196 -2.41 4.62 9.65
CA ALA A 196 -1.66 5.86 9.55
C ALA A 196 -0.30 5.62 8.88
N HIS A 197 0.11 6.54 8.02
CA HIS A 197 1.47 6.56 7.49
C HIS A 197 2.50 6.74 8.63
N GLN A 198 3.67 6.11 8.52
CA GLN A 198 4.67 6.06 9.59
C GLN A 198 5.01 7.42 10.24
N PRO A 199 5.25 8.53 9.51
CA PRO A 199 5.46 9.84 10.13
C PRO A 199 4.25 10.32 10.95
N THR A 200 3.02 10.08 10.48
CA THR A 200 1.79 10.44 11.21
C THR A 200 1.64 9.59 12.46
N TRP A 201 1.88 8.28 12.37
CA TRP A 201 1.88 7.38 13.53
C TRP A 201 2.88 7.83 14.58
N ASN A 202 4.11 8.20 14.18
CA ASN A 202 5.14 8.66 15.13
C ASN A 202 4.75 9.93 15.88
N ARG A 203 4.01 10.84 15.24
CA ARG A 203 3.63 12.16 15.80
C ARG A 203 2.32 12.13 16.57
N ASN A 204 1.43 11.20 16.26
CA ASN A 204 0.08 11.18 16.81
C ASN A 204 -0.11 10.06 17.82
N LYS A 205 -0.23 10.44 19.10
CA LYS A 205 -0.44 9.52 20.23
C LYS A 205 -1.69 8.64 20.05
N PHE A 206 -2.75 9.17 19.44
CA PHE A 206 -3.98 8.41 19.20
C PHE A 206 -3.71 7.12 18.41
N TYR A 207 -3.04 7.21 17.26
CA TYR A 207 -2.73 6.03 16.46
C TYR A 207 -1.85 5.03 17.18
N LYS A 208 -0.89 5.50 18.01
CA LYS A 208 -0.07 4.60 18.82
C LYS A 208 -0.90 3.85 19.87
N THR A 209 -1.82 4.57 20.52
CA THR A 209 -2.66 3.99 21.57
C THR A 209 -3.61 2.94 21.03
N TYR A 210 -4.25 3.19 19.88
CA TYR A 210 -5.32 2.35 19.36
C TYR A 210 -4.91 1.40 18.23
N LEU A 211 -3.62 1.35 17.87
CA LEU A 211 -3.16 0.45 16.80
C LEU A 211 -3.50 -1.01 17.10
N ASN A 212 -3.22 -1.46 18.32
CA ASN A 212 -3.52 -2.84 18.71
C ASN A 212 -5.01 -3.16 18.58
N ASP A 213 -5.88 -2.30 19.08
CA ASP A 213 -7.33 -2.51 19.05
C ASP A 213 -7.85 -2.53 17.60
N TYR A 214 -7.32 -1.66 16.74
CA TYR A 214 -7.67 -1.65 15.31
C TYR A 214 -7.22 -2.91 14.58
N LEU A 215 -6.03 -3.42 14.87
CA LEU A 215 -5.52 -4.64 14.26
C LEU A 215 -6.28 -5.89 14.76
N GLU A 216 -6.67 -5.93 16.02
CA GLU A 216 -7.56 -6.99 16.53
C GLU A 216 -8.95 -6.93 15.86
N TYR A 217 -9.50 -5.73 15.65
CA TYR A 217 -10.71 -5.56 14.84
C TYR A 217 -10.58 -6.16 13.44
N ILE A 218 -9.45 -5.91 12.74
CA ILE A 218 -9.19 -6.49 11.42
C ILE A 218 -9.25 -8.02 11.49
N LYS A 219 -8.53 -8.63 12.43
CA LYS A 219 -8.50 -10.09 12.61
C LYS A 219 -9.90 -10.68 12.84
N GLN A 220 -10.72 -10.03 13.67
CA GLN A 220 -12.07 -10.48 13.97
C GLN A 220 -13.01 -10.35 12.77
N ASN A 221 -12.90 -9.25 12.02
CA ASN A 221 -13.75 -8.97 10.88
C ASN A 221 -13.51 -9.97 9.73
N GLU A 222 -12.26 -10.32 9.49
CA GLU A 222 -11.89 -11.29 8.45
C GLU A 222 -12.24 -12.74 8.83
N ARG A 223 -12.13 -13.11 10.11
CA ARG A 223 -12.58 -14.44 10.58
C ARG A 223 -14.07 -14.67 10.37
N LYS A 224 -14.88 -13.62 10.49
CA LYS A 224 -16.33 -13.69 10.22
C LYS A 224 -16.60 -13.92 8.72
N SER A 225 -15.84 -13.24 7.87
CA SER A 225 -16.00 -13.35 6.40
C SER A 225 -15.59 -14.72 5.84
N SER A 226 -14.64 -15.40 6.49
CA SER A 226 -14.18 -16.72 6.05
C SER A 226 -15.16 -17.85 6.41
N LYS A 227 -16.18 -17.57 7.22
CA LYS A 227 -17.21 -18.54 7.67
C LYS A 227 -18.57 -18.33 6.99
N ALA A 228 -18.71 -17.25 6.24
CA ALA A 228 -19.91 -16.94 5.47
C ALA A 228 -19.69 -17.32 3.98
#